data_f82356ce6c21099dc40592fa0dead9dc
#
_entry.id   f82356ce6c21099dc40592fa0dead9dc
#
_cell.length_a   1.000
_cell.length_b   1.000
_cell.length_c   1.000
_cell.angle_alpha   90.00
_cell.angle_beta   90.00
_cell.angle_gamma   90.00
#
_symmetry.space_group_name_H-M   'P 1'
#
loop_
_entity.id
_entity.type
_entity.pdbx_description
1 polymer ?
#
loop_
_entity_poly.entity_id
_entity_poly.type
_entity_poly.pdbx_seq_one_letter_code
_entity_poly.pdbx_strand_id
1 'polypeptide(L)'
;MPPPSLDSGPIRASPDAETPAVPSTTSSRPRRRAVVVRSAVSGASAVLLLIFLMLAPHAAPSTFGESIPGSALAAHVLDAIDVTAVLIAVAALAVVALIRKLPFGIGVVIACTIGAVVTSALAREIMGATTASADLPSGQLVAVASLLGAASMVASAAWRPVILGLGTVATLAVAAAALIVGSASITGIVSAASIVFVWWPACSIVMLFSPDAAAREARNPLDTAALAVRRKTGRSR
;
A
#
# COMPACT_ATOMS: atom_id res chain seq x y z
N MET A 1 -75.21 22.95 4.16
CA MET A 1 -74.00 22.86 4.97
C MET A 1 -72.89 23.51 4.16
N PRO A 2 -72.33 24.65 4.59
CA PRO A 2 -71.16 25.30 3.96
C PRO A 2 -69.92 24.61 4.47
N PRO A 3 -68.84 24.54 3.65
CA PRO A 3 -67.58 23.97 4.03
C PRO A 3 -66.83 24.88 5.01
N PRO A 4 -65.99 24.30 5.90
CA PRO A 4 -65.23 25.09 6.88
C PRO A 4 -64.15 25.91 6.18
N SER A 5 -64.06 27.18 6.54
CA SER A 5 -63.04 28.11 6.12
C SER A 5 -61.69 27.73 6.77
N LEU A 6 -60.69 27.39 5.92
CA LEU A 6 -59.28 27.25 6.33
C LEU A 6 -58.71 28.64 6.71
N ASP A 7 -58.55 28.85 7.99
CA ASP A 7 -57.90 30.02 8.55
C ASP A 7 -56.39 29.95 8.30
N SER A 8 -55.91 30.73 7.33
CA SER A 8 -54.48 30.83 6.95
C SER A 8 -53.82 31.78 7.95
N GLY A 9 -53.47 31.26 9.13
CA GLY A 9 -52.63 31.99 10.07
C GLY A 9 -51.25 32.33 9.48
N PRO A 10 -50.74 33.55 9.70
CA PRO A 10 -49.43 33.96 9.15
C PRO A 10 -48.34 33.08 9.74
N ILE A 11 -47.57 32.42 8.87
CA ILE A 11 -46.35 31.68 9.23
C ILE A 11 -45.36 32.70 9.76
N ARG A 12 -45.20 32.76 11.08
CA ARG A 12 -44.11 33.50 11.74
C ARG A 12 -42.82 32.87 11.31
N ALA A 13 -42.10 33.53 10.40
CA ALA A 13 -40.72 33.20 10.10
C ALA A 13 -39.90 33.37 11.38
N SER A 14 -39.38 32.29 11.95
CA SER A 14 -38.42 32.31 13.04
C SER A 14 -37.12 32.96 12.55
N PRO A 15 -36.68 34.10 13.10
CA PRO A 15 -35.46 34.76 12.67
C PRO A 15 -34.16 34.10 13.14
N ASP A 16 -34.24 32.98 13.86
CA ASP A 16 -33.08 32.31 14.45
C ASP A 16 -32.74 30.97 13.72
N ALA A 17 -32.85 30.97 12.40
CA ALA A 17 -32.17 29.90 11.61
C ALA A 17 -30.67 30.24 11.67
N GLU A 18 -30.02 29.87 12.82
CA GLU A 18 -28.58 29.82 12.92
C GLU A 18 -28.06 28.99 11.70
N THR A 19 -27.48 29.74 10.77
CA THR A 19 -26.74 29.12 9.65
C THR A 19 -25.74 28.15 10.28
N PRO A 20 -25.82 26.85 10.00
CA PRO A 20 -24.88 25.88 10.57
C PRO A 20 -23.47 26.32 10.19
N ALA A 21 -22.71 26.77 11.19
CA ALA A 21 -21.31 27.15 11.01
C ALA A 21 -20.59 26.02 10.29
N VAL A 22 -20.20 26.27 9.04
CA VAL A 22 -19.39 25.36 8.22
C VAL A 22 -18.18 24.98 9.08
N PRO A 23 -17.99 23.70 9.42
CA PRO A 23 -16.86 23.30 10.25
C PRO A 23 -15.57 23.67 9.53
N SER A 24 -14.90 24.67 10.06
CA SER A 24 -13.62 25.18 9.58
C SER A 24 -12.58 24.07 9.51
N THR A 25 -12.02 23.94 8.37
CA THR A 25 -10.83 23.28 7.77
C THR A 25 -9.62 22.96 8.68
N THR A 26 -9.80 22.36 9.86
CA THR A 26 -8.68 22.00 10.76
C THR A 26 -8.13 20.57 10.53
N SER A 27 -8.68 19.77 9.61
CA SER A 27 -8.24 18.39 9.39
C SER A 27 -7.13 18.23 8.31
N SER A 28 -6.66 19.31 7.69
CA SER A 28 -5.70 19.24 6.58
C SER A 28 -4.25 18.90 6.99
N ARG A 29 -3.86 19.21 8.22
CA ARG A 29 -2.47 19.01 8.70
C ARG A 29 -2.02 17.55 8.81
N PRO A 30 -2.77 16.61 9.41
CA PRO A 30 -2.34 15.21 9.51
C PRO A 30 -2.24 14.54 8.15
N ARG A 31 -3.17 14.85 7.23
CA ARG A 31 -3.15 14.32 5.87
C ARG A 31 -1.94 14.81 5.07
N ARG A 32 -1.62 16.10 5.13
CA ARG A 32 -0.45 16.67 4.46
C ARG A 32 0.85 16.04 4.98
N ARG A 33 0.98 15.86 6.30
CA ARG A 33 2.15 15.18 6.90
C ARG A 33 2.29 13.74 6.40
N ALA A 34 1.19 12.98 6.34
CA ALA A 34 1.21 11.62 5.83
C ALA A 34 1.64 11.56 4.35
N VAL A 35 1.17 12.48 3.52
CA VAL A 35 1.60 12.58 2.11
C VAL A 35 3.08 12.88 2.02
N VAL A 36 3.58 13.89 2.76
CA VAL A 36 5.00 14.28 2.75
C VAL A 36 5.90 13.11 3.18
N VAL A 37 5.56 12.41 4.27
CA VAL A 37 6.36 11.26 4.73
C VAL A 37 6.37 10.16 3.68
N ARG A 38 5.24 9.81 3.08
CA ARG A 38 5.16 8.76 2.06
C ARG A 38 5.91 9.14 0.79
N SER A 39 5.80 10.41 0.34
CA SER A 39 6.57 10.91 -0.79
C SER A 39 8.07 10.89 -0.52
N ALA A 40 8.50 11.25 0.70
CA ALA A 40 9.90 11.19 1.09
C ALA A 40 10.43 9.75 1.11
N VAL A 41 9.66 8.79 1.63
CA VAL A 41 10.03 7.36 1.62
C VAL A 41 10.14 6.85 0.18
N SER A 42 9.14 7.15 -0.67
CA SER A 42 9.17 6.74 -2.08
C SER A 42 10.37 7.35 -2.82
N GLY A 43 10.62 8.64 -2.62
CA GLY A 43 11.77 9.33 -3.23
C GLY A 43 13.12 8.80 -2.74
N ALA A 44 13.28 8.60 -1.44
CA ALA A 44 14.51 8.02 -0.87
C ALA A 44 14.76 6.61 -1.39
N SER A 45 13.70 5.78 -1.51
CA SER A 45 13.81 4.43 -2.08
C SER A 45 14.16 4.43 -3.56
N ALA A 46 13.65 5.39 -4.34
CA ALA A 46 14.02 5.55 -5.74
C ALA A 46 15.51 5.94 -5.89
N VAL A 47 15.99 6.86 -5.06
CA VAL A 47 17.41 7.23 -5.03
C VAL A 47 18.28 6.03 -4.63
N LEU A 48 17.88 5.30 -3.59
CA LEU A 48 18.57 4.09 -3.15
C LEU A 48 18.63 3.03 -4.26
N LEU A 49 17.52 2.81 -4.96
CA LEU A 49 17.46 1.90 -6.10
C LEU A 49 18.46 2.31 -7.19
N LEU A 50 18.49 3.59 -7.56
CA LEU A 50 19.41 4.12 -8.55
C LEU A 50 20.88 3.93 -8.12
N ILE A 51 21.19 4.19 -6.84
CA ILE A 51 22.54 3.97 -6.28
C ILE A 51 22.92 2.49 -6.41
N PHE A 52 22.03 1.57 -6.00
CA PHE A 52 22.32 0.13 -6.09
C PHE A 52 22.48 -0.33 -7.55
N LEU A 53 21.65 0.13 -8.46
CA LEU A 53 21.76 -0.20 -9.88
C LEU A 53 23.06 0.35 -10.50
N MET A 54 23.55 1.52 -10.03
CA MET A 54 24.80 2.08 -10.51
C MET A 54 26.03 1.37 -9.91
N LEU A 55 25.93 0.85 -8.67
CA LEU A 55 27.02 0.13 -8.01
C LEU A 55 27.07 -1.36 -8.38
N ALA A 56 25.96 -1.96 -8.78
CA ALA A 56 25.85 -3.39 -9.09
C ALA A 56 26.92 -3.90 -10.10
N PRO A 57 27.22 -3.18 -11.18
CA PRO A 57 28.25 -3.64 -12.14
C PRO A 57 29.67 -3.76 -11.56
N HIS A 58 29.91 -3.16 -10.40
CA HIS A 58 31.23 -3.12 -9.74
C HIS A 58 31.30 -4.06 -8.53
N ALA A 59 30.21 -4.74 -8.18
CA ALA A 59 30.16 -5.67 -7.07
C ALA A 59 30.82 -7.00 -7.47
N ALA A 60 31.70 -7.52 -6.62
CA ALA A 60 32.25 -8.86 -6.82
C ALA A 60 31.11 -9.90 -6.71
N PRO A 61 31.07 -10.92 -7.59
CA PRO A 61 30.06 -11.95 -7.53
C PRO A 61 30.10 -12.65 -6.17
N SER A 62 29.02 -12.55 -5.39
CA SER A 62 28.87 -13.24 -4.12
C SER A 62 28.48 -14.69 -4.39
N THR A 63 29.44 -15.58 -4.43
CA THR A 63 29.22 -17.03 -4.57
C THR A 63 28.75 -17.63 -3.24
N PHE A 64 27.44 -17.58 -2.98
CA PHE A 64 26.77 -18.37 -1.93
C PHE A 64 26.16 -19.64 -2.55
N GLY A 65 26.89 -20.42 -3.31
CA GLY A 65 26.30 -21.47 -4.14
C GLY A 65 26.73 -22.90 -3.84
N GLU A 66 27.36 -23.20 -2.70
CA GLU A 66 27.68 -24.58 -2.35
C GLU A 66 26.57 -25.20 -1.48
N SER A 67 26.00 -26.31 -1.97
CA SER A 67 25.05 -27.28 -1.37
C SER A 67 24.68 -27.04 0.11
N ILE A 68 23.87 -26.00 0.36
CA ILE A 68 23.34 -25.74 1.70
C ILE A 68 22.19 -26.75 1.95
N PRO A 69 22.14 -27.43 3.11
CA PRO A 69 21.00 -28.26 3.46
C PRO A 69 19.71 -27.44 3.40
N GLY A 70 18.69 -27.93 2.67
CA GLY A 70 17.43 -27.22 2.48
C GLY A 70 17.27 -26.51 1.12
N SER A 71 18.27 -26.55 0.23
CA SER A 71 18.20 -25.97 -1.12
C SER A 71 17.03 -26.50 -1.94
N ALA A 72 16.68 -27.78 -1.79
CA ALA A 72 15.53 -28.38 -2.47
C ALA A 72 14.19 -27.76 -2.01
N LEU A 73 14.01 -27.54 -0.70
CA LEU A 73 12.82 -26.85 -0.17
C LEU A 73 12.77 -25.41 -0.64
N ALA A 74 13.89 -24.71 -0.60
CA ALA A 74 14.01 -23.34 -1.08
C ALA A 74 13.66 -23.22 -2.57
N ALA A 75 14.12 -24.16 -3.39
CA ALA A 75 13.78 -24.23 -4.81
C ALA A 75 12.27 -24.44 -5.01
N HIS A 76 11.64 -25.35 -4.26
CA HIS A 76 10.19 -25.56 -4.33
C HIS A 76 9.39 -24.31 -3.92
N VAL A 77 9.85 -23.58 -2.91
CA VAL A 77 9.20 -22.30 -2.51
C VAL A 77 9.28 -21.29 -3.64
N LEU A 78 10.41 -21.17 -4.31
CA LEU A 78 10.57 -20.24 -5.43
C LEU A 78 9.76 -20.66 -6.66
N ASP A 79 9.71 -21.96 -6.96
CA ASP A 79 8.95 -22.54 -8.08
C ASP A 79 7.43 -22.34 -7.91
N ALA A 80 6.95 -22.41 -6.66
CA ALA A 80 5.55 -22.14 -6.35
C ALA A 80 5.13 -20.68 -6.61
N ILE A 81 6.10 -19.76 -6.75
CA ILE A 81 5.85 -18.35 -7.04
C ILE A 81 6.06 -18.10 -8.55
N ASP A 82 5.19 -18.69 -9.33
CA ASP A 82 5.14 -18.48 -10.76
C ASP A 82 4.23 -17.29 -11.15
N VAL A 83 4.25 -16.92 -12.40
CA VAL A 83 3.42 -15.82 -12.94
C VAL A 83 1.93 -16.11 -12.72
N THR A 84 1.53 -17.38 -12.83
CA THR A 84 0.13 -17.80 -12.66
C THR A 84 -0.34 -17.59 -11.22
N ALA A 85 0.47 -18.01 -10.24
CA ALA A 85 0.18 -17.80 -8.83
C ALA A 85 0.05 -16.31 -8.48
N VAL A 86 0.95 -15.48 -9.02
CA VAL A 86 0.91 -14.01 -8.83
C VAL A 86 -0.36 -13.41 -9.44
N LEU A 87 -0.73 -13.82 -10.66
CA LEU A 87 -1.95 -13.32 -11.32
C LEU A 87 -3.21 -13.74 -10.56
N ILE A 88 -3.27 -14.98 -10.06
CA ILE A 88 -4.39 -15.47 -9.23
C ILE A 88 -4.48 -14.63 -7.95
N ALA A 89 -3.35 -14.35 -7.30
CA ALA A 89 -3.33 -13.53 -6.08
C ALA A 89 -3.78 -12.09 -6.35
N VAL A 90 -3.34 -11.47 -7.46
CA VAL A 90 -3.79 -10.14 -7.90
C VAL A 90 -5.29 -10.15 -8.16
N ALA A 91 -5.81 -11.16 -8.89
CA ALA A 91 -7.23 -11.30 -9.17
C ALA A 91 -8.04 -11.46 -7.88
N ALA A 92 -7.58 -12.29 -6.93
CA ALA A 92 -8.21 -12.47 -5.64
C ALA A 92 -8.28 -11.14 -4.84
N LEU A 93 -7.18 -10.38 -4.81
CA LEU A 93 -7.16 -9.05 -4.17
C LEU A 93 -8.08 -8.06 -4.86
N ALA A 94 -8.17 -8.08 -6.19
CA ALA A 94 -9.10 -7.25 -6.94
C ALA A 94 -10.56 -7.60 -6.62
N VAL A 95 -10.89 -8.90 -6.52
CA VAL A 95 -12.21 -9.36 -6.09
C VAL A 95 -12.53 -8.91 -4.66
N VAL A 96 -11.58 -9.04 -3.74
CA VAL A 96 -11.76 -8.53 -2.36
C VAL A 96 -11.99 -7.02 -2.36
N ALA A 97 -11.25 -6.25 -3.17
CA ALA A 97 -11.46 -4.81 -3.31
C ALA A 97 -12.86 -4.49 -3.86
N LEU A 98 -13.34 -5.28 -4.83
CA LEU A 98 -14.67 -5.14 -5.42
C LEU A 98 -15.78 -5.43 -4.39
N ILE A 99 -15.70 -6.57 -3.67
CA ILE A 99 -16.65 -6.94 -2.60
C ILE A 99 -16.72 -5.84 -1.54
N ARG A 100 -15.57 -5.24 -1.23
CA ARG A 100 -15.48 -4.14 -0.26
C ARG A 100 -15.91 -2.78 -0.82
N LYS A 101 -16.40 -2.74 -2.06
CA LYS A 101 -16.85 -1.52 -2.75
C LYS A 101 -15.76 -0.42 -2.75
N LEU A 102 -14.53 -0.83 -3.08
CA LEU A 102 -13.37 0.03 -3.18
C LEU A 102 -12.93 0.15 -4.64
N PRO A 103 -13.61 0.92 -5.49
CA PRO A 103 -13.29 0.98 -6.92
C PRO A 103 -11.85 1.47 -7.16
N PHE A 104 -11.38 2.44 -6.38
CA PHE A 104 -9.98 2.88 -6.42
C PHE A 104 -9.01 1.82 -5.91
N GLY A 105 -9.44 0.90 -5.04
CA GLY A 105 -8.63 -0.20 -4.52
C GLY A 105 -8.17 -1.16 -5.61
N ILE A 106 -9.01 -1.44 -6.60
CA ILE A 106 -8.67 -2.31 -7.74
C ILE A 106 -7.53 -1.69 -8.54
N GLY A 107 -7.67 -0.42 -8.93
CA GLY A 107 -6.62 0.30 -9.66
C GLY A 107 -5.30 0.36 -8.90
N VAL A 108 -5.35 0.56 -7.57
CA VAL A 108 -4.17 0.60 -6.71
C VAL A 108 -3.51 -0.78 -6.58
N VAL A 109 -4.28 -1.87 -6.45
CA VAL A 109 -3.73 -3.24 -6.44
C VAL A 109 -3.00 -3.51 -7.74
N ILE A 110 -3.64 -3.24 -8.87
CA ILE A 110 -3.05 -3.44 -10.20
C ILE A 110 -1.79 -2.58 -10.38
N ALA A 111 -1.87 -1.29 -10.07
CA ALA A 111 -0.75 -0.37 -10.22
C ALA A 111 0.44 -0.74 -9.31
N CYS A 112 0.19 -1.13 -8.06
CA CYS A 112 1.24 -1.49 -7.12
C CYS A 112 1.95 -2.78 -7.54
N THR A 113 1.20 -3.82 -7.91
CA THR A 113 1.78 -5.12 -8.25
C THR A 113 2.37 -5.13 -9.65
N ILE A 114 1.61 -4.73 -10.67
CA ILE A 114 2.10 -4.73 -12.05
C ILE A 114 3.20 -3.68 -12.22
N GLY A 115 3.03 -2.49 -11.66
CA GLY A 115 4.04 -1.43 -11.72
C GLY A 115 5.38 -1.88 -11.13
N ALA A 116 5.38 -2.51 -9.96
CA ALA A 116 6.59 -3.02 -9.33
C ALA A 116 7.25 -4.14 -10.16
N VAL A 117 6.45 -5.11 -10.66
CA VAL A 117 6.95 -6.21 -11.49
C VAL A 117 7.52 -5.70 -12.81
N VAL A 118 6.83 -4.81 -13.50
CA VAL A 118 7.31 -4.20 -14.75
C VAL A 118 8.60 -3.41 -14.51
N THR A 119 8.67 -2.65 -13.40
CA THR A 119 9.90 -1.91 -13.04
C THR A 119 11.06 -2.87 -12.80
N SER A 120 10.85 -4.01 -12.14
CA SER A 120 11.89 -5.01 -11.95
C SER A 120 12.32 -5.68 -13.25
N ALA A 121 11.38 -6.00 -14.15
CA ALA A 121 11.66 -6.57 -15.44
C ALA A 121 12.46 -5.59 -16.32
N LEU A 122 12.07 -4.32 -16.32
CA LEU A 122 12.78 -3.26 -17.06
C LEU A 122 14.20 -3.05 -16.52
N ALA A 123 14.37 -3.04 -15.20
CA ALA A 123 15.71 -2.95 -14.58
C ALA A 123 16.59 -4.14 -14.99
N ARG A 124 16.04 -5.35 -15.06
CA ARG A 124 16.76 -6.55 -15.52
C ARG A 124 17.11 -6.48 -17.00
N GLU A 125 16.24 -5.97 -17.84
CA GLU A 125 16.49 -5.80 -19.27
C GLU A 125 17.60 -4.79 -19.53
N ILE A 126 17.53 -3.62 -18.86
CA ILE A 126 18.52 -2.56 -19.07
C ILE A 126 19.89 -2.94 -18.55
N MET A 127 19.97 -3.62 -17.41
CA MET A 127 21.22 -3.90 -16.69
C MET A 127 21.74 -5.33 -16.89
N GLY A 128 20.92 -6.22 -17.45
CA GLY A 128 21.25 -7.65 -17.57
C GLY A 128 22.48 -7.93 -18.43
N ALA A 129 22.84 -7.03 -19.35
CA ALA A 129 24.05 -7.15 -20.17
C ALA A 129 25.35 -6.85 -19.39
N THR A 130 25.27 -6.09 -18.29
CA THR A 130 26.45 -5.60 -17.56
C THR A 130 26.57 -6.11 -16.13
N THR A 131 25.51 -6.74 -15.61
CA THR A 131 25.38 -7.11 -14.19
C THR A 131 25.09 -8.60 -14.06
N ALA A 132 25.67 -9.26 -13.06
CA ALA A 132 25.36 -10.65 -12.77
C ALA A 132 23.87 -10.85 -12.46
N SER A 133 23.27 -11.92 -12.94
CA SER A 133 21.82 -12.17 -12.79
C SER A 133 21.35 -12.20 -11.34
N ALA A 134 22.19 -12.63 -10.40
CA ALA A 134 21.92 -12.65 -8.98
C ALA A 134 21.87 -11.25 -8.34
N ASP A 135 22.56 -10.28 -8.90
CA ASP A 135 22.60 -8.89 -8.40
C ASP A 135 21.45 -8.04 -8.93
N LEU A 136 20.71 -8.58 -9.89
CA LEU A 136 19.51 -7.93 -10.42
C LEU A 136 18.31 -8.14 -9.49
N PRO A 137 17.33 -7.22 -9.50
CA PRO A 137 16.13 -7.35 -8.66
C PRO A 137 15.42 -8.68 -8.90
N SER A 138 15.21 -9.48 -7.83
CA SER A 138 14.46 -10.74 -7.93
C SER A 138 12.99 -10.46 -8.22
N GLY A 139 12.49 -10.91 -9.36
CA GLY A 139 11.09 -10.73 -9.77
C GLY A 139 10.11 -11.39 -8.80
N GLN A 140 10.43 -12.58 -8.28
CA GLN A 140 9.61 -13.31 -7.30
C GLN A 140 9.49 -12.53 -5.99
N LEU A 141 10.61 -11.98 -5.49
CA LEU A 141 10.61 -11.17 -4.28
C LEU A 141 9.80 -9.89 -4.47
N VAL A 142 9.97 -9.20 -5.61
CA VAL A 142 9.18 -8.01 -5.95
C VAL A 142 7.69 -8.34 -6.03
N ALA A 143 7.32 -9.46 -6.64
CA ALA A 143 5.92 -9.89 -6.76
C ALA A 143 5.29 -10.13 -5.39
N VAL A 144 5.93 -10.93 -4.52
CA VAL A 144 5.41 -11.26 -3.18
C VAL A 144 5.34 -10.00 -2.30
N ALA A 145 6.38 -9.17 -2.29
CA ALA A 145 6.41 -7.97 -1.48
C ALA A 145 5.41 -6.90 -1.96
N SER A 146 5.20 -6.76 -3.28
CA SER A 146 4.19 -5.84 -3.83
C SER A 146 2.77 -6.33 -3.55
N LEU A 147 2.51 -7.65 -3.60
CA LEU A 147 1.24 -8.25 -3.18
C LEU A 147 0.95 -7.98 -1.69
N LEU A 148 1.97 -8.09 -0.82
CA LEU A 148 1.84 -7.71 0.59
C LEU A 148 1.43 -6.24 0.72
N GLY A 149 2.10 -5.33 0.00
CA GLY A 149 1.77 -3.91 -0.03
C GLY A 149 0.33 -3.67 -0.45
N ALA A 150 -0.09 -4.26 -1.57
CA ALA A 150 -1.44 -4.17 -2.12
C ALA A 150 -2.49 -4.74 -1.14
N ALA A 151 -2.25 -5.92 -0.58
CA ALA A 151 -3.14 -6.56 0.40
C ALA A 151 -3.33 -5.69 1.65
N SER A 152 -2.25 -5.06 2.14
CA SER A 152 -2.30 -4.18 3.31
C SER A 152 -3.17 -2.93 3.10
N MET A 153 -3.28 -2.46 1.85
CA MET A 153 -4.11 -1.31 1.50
C MET A 153 -5.60 -1.67 1.40
N VAL A 154 -5.90 -2.87 0.88
CA VAL A 154 -7.28 -3.36 0.72
C VAL A 154 -7.82 -3.96 2.02
N ALA A 155 -6.96 -4.41 2.92
CA ALA A 155 -7.34 -5.02 4.19
C ALA A 155 -8.13 -4.09 5.11
N SER A 156 -9.02 -4.67 5.93
CA SER A 156 -9.66 -3.94 7.03
C SER A 156 -8.65 -3.65 8.14
N ALA A 157 -8.94 -2.65 8.98
CA ALA A 157 -8.08 -2.27 10.09
C ALA A 157 -7.77 -3.46 11.02
N ALA A 158 -8.76 -4.34 11.26
CA ALA A 158 -8.60 -5.52 12.11
C ALA A 158 -7.66 -6.57 11.50
N TRP A 159 -7.68 -6.77 10.18
CA TRP A 159 -6.88 -7.77 9.49
C TRP A 159 -5.50 -7.27 9.04
N ARG A 160 -5.31 -5.94 9.01
CA ARG A 160 -4.07 -5.32 8.55
C ARG A 160 -2.82 -5.83 9.29
N PRO A 161 -2.79 -5.91 10.65
CA PRO A 161 -1.61 -6.42 11.36
C PRO A 161 -1.30 -7.88 11.02
N VAL A 162 -2.32 -8.72 10.84
CA VAL A 162 -2.15 -10.13 10.45
C VAL A 162 -1.56 -10.24 9.05
N ILE A 163 -2.08 -9.48 8.09
CA ILE A 163 -1.58 -9.46 6.70
C ILE A 163 -0.15 -8.93 6.66
N LEU A 164 0.15 -7.87 7.40
CA LEU A 164 1.51 -7.34 7.46
C LEU A 164 2.47 -8.35 8.11
N GLY A 165 2.08 -8.98 9.21
CA GLY A 165 2.91 -9.99 9.88
C GLY A 165 3.17 -11.21 8.99
N LEU A 166 2.12 -11.85 8.49
CA LEU A 166 2.23 -13.05 7.65
C LEU A 166 2.94 -12.74 6.32
N GLY A 167 2.60 -11.62 5.68
CA GLY A 167 3.21 -11.21 4.42
C GLY A 167 4.69 -10.84 4.58
N THR A 168 5.07 -10.23 5.71
CA THR A 168 6.49 -9.97 6.01
C THR A 168 7.26 -11.29 6.18
N VAL A 169 6.70 -12.24 6.92
CA VAL A 169 7.31 -13.58 7.06
C VAL A 169 7.44 -14.26 5.71
N ALA A 170 6.40 -14.24 4.88
CA ALA A 170 6.44 -14.80 3.52
C ALA A 170 7.52 -14.11 2.65
N THR A 171 7.60 -12.79 2.68
CA THR A 171 8.61 -12.02 1.93
C THR A 171 10.02 -12.36 2.39
N LEU A 172 10.26 -12.48 3.70
CA LEU A 172 11.55 -12.89 4.25
C LEU A 172 11.89 -14.33 3.90
N ALA A 173 10.91 -15.24 3.92
CA ALA A 173 11.12 -16.62 3.51
C ALA A 173 11.53 -16.74 2.04
N VAL A 174 10.90 -15.96 1.14
CA VAL A 174 11.26 -15.90 -0.28
C VAL A 174 12.66 -15.29 -0.46
N ALA A 175 13.00 -14.24 0.28
CA ALA A 175 14.34 -13.65 0.23
C ALA A 175 15.41 -14.63 0.71
N ALA A 176 15.16 -15.36 1.81
CA ALA A 176 16.04 -16.38 2.31
C ALA A 176 16.19 -17.56 1.32
N ALA A 177 15.07 -18.01 0.73
CA ALA A 177 15.09 -19.07 -0.29
C ALA A 177 15.93 -18.65 -1.51
N ALA A 178 15.77 -17.42 -1.99
CA ALA A 178 16.53 -16.89 -3.12
C ALA A 178 18.04 -16.82 -2.83
N LEU A 179 18.44 -16.48 -1.59
CA LEU A 179 19.84 -16.51 -1.15
C LEU A 179 20.39 -17.94 -1.08
N ILE A 180 19.61 -18.88 -0.51
CA ILE A 180 20.03 -20.28 -0.34
C ILE A 180 20.24 -20.94 -1.71
N VAL A 181 19.35 -20.68 -2.66
CA VAL A 181 19.47 -21.22 -4.03
C VAL A 181 20.53 -20.47 -4.86
N GLY A 182 21.00 -19.29 -4.38
CA GLY A 182 21.95 -18.45 -5.11
C GLY A 182 21.31 -17.70 -6.29
N SER A 183 19.98 -17.67 -6.38
CA SER A 183 19.26 -16.97 -7.46
C SER A 183 19.19 -15.45 -7.24
N ALA A 184 19.47 -14.96 -6.02
CA ALA A 184 19.61 -13.55 -5.70
C ALA A 184 20.73 -13.31 -4.70
N SER A 185 21.43 -12.20 -4.87
CA SER A 185 22.39 -11.68 -3.90
C SER A 185 21.73 -10.70 -2.93
N ILE A 186 22.46 -10.25 -1.92
CA ILE A 186 21.99 -9.18 -1.02
C ILE A 186 21.66 -7.91 -1.82
N THR A 187 22.49 -7.57 -2.82
CA THR A 187 22.26 -6.43 -3.72
C THR A 187 20.94 -6.58 -4.48
N GLY A 188 20.68 -7.78 -5.03
CA GLY A 188 19.43 -8.10 -5.72
C GLY A 188 18.19 -8.02 -4.81
N ILE A 189 18.31 -8.42 -3.53
CA ILE A 189 17.25 -8.30 -2.54
C ILE A 189 16.99 -6.85 -2.17
N VAL A 190 18.01 -6.07 -1.91
CA VAL A 190 17.87 -4.65 -1.54
C VAL A 190 17.30 -3.84 -2.69
N SER A 191 17.72 -4.11 -3.93
CA SER A 191 17.15 -3.46 -5.12
C SER A 191 15.66 -3.84 -5.30
N ALA A 192 15.30 -5.11 -5.12
CA ALA A 192 13.91 -5.56 -5.13
C ALA A 192 13.05 -4.87 -4.05
N ALA A 193 13.55 -4.81 -2.82
CA ALA A 193 12.88 -4.10 -1.73
C ALA A 193 12.71 -2.61 -2.05
N SER A 194 13.73 -1.97 -2.62
CA SER A 194 13.67 -0.56 -3.02
C SER A 194 12.58 -0.29 -4.05
N ILE A 195 12.40 -1.17 -5.05
CA ILE A 195 11.32 -1.07 -6.04
C ILE A 195 9.96 -1.08 -5.33
N VAL A 196 9.74 -2.02 -4.39
CA VAL A 196 8.49 -2.11 -3.65
C VAL A 196 8.25 -0.87 -2.78
N PHE A 197 9.30 -0.35 -2.13
CA PHE A 197 9.21 0.89 -1.34
C PHE A 197 9.05 2.15 -2.17
N VAL A 198 9.29 2.12 -3.46
CA VAL A 198 8.87 3.19 -4.39
C VAL A 198 7.37 3.11 -4.64
N TRP A 199 6.87 1.94 -5.03
CA TRP A 199 5.49 1.76 -5.45
C TRP A 199 4.49 1.76 -4.30
N TRP A 200 4.79 1.11 -3.17
CA TRP A 200 3.87 1.01 -2.05
C TRP A 200 3.47 2.37 -1.46
N PRO A 201 4.39 3.29 -1.09
CA PRO A 201 3.99 4.59 -0.60
C PRO A 201 3.31 5.44 -1.68
N ALA A 202 3.75 5.36 -2.96
CA ALA A 202 3.14 6.07 -4.07
C ALA A 202 1.66 5.67 -4.24
N CYS A 203 1.37 4.37 -4.30
CA CYS A 203 0.01 3.84 -4.36
C CYS A 203 -0.81 4.18 -3.11
N SER A 204 -0.18 4.20 -1.93
CA SER A 204 -0.84 4.57 -0.68
C SER A 204 -1.23 6.05 -0.63
N ILE A 205 -0.50 6.93 -1.35
CA ILE A 205 -0.87 8.34 -1.51
C ILE A 205 -2.15 8.44 -2.35
N VAL A 206 -2.23 7.70 -3.47
CA VAL A 206 -3.44 7.67 -4.31
C VAL A 206 -4.66 7.26 -3.49
N MET A 207 -4.53 6.26 -2.61
CA MET A 207 -5.62 5.84 -1.71
C MET A 207 -6.06 6.94 -0.73
N LEU A 208 -5.18 7.83 -0.29
CA LEU A 208 -5.55 8.97 0.57
C LEU A 208 -6.42 10.00 -0.15
N PHE A 209 -6.30 10.09 -1.47
CA PHE A 209 -7.12 11.02 -2.29
C PHE A 209 -8.42 10.39 -2.78
N SER A 210 -8.67 9.10 -2.50
CA SER A 210 -9.94 8.48 -2.86
C SER A 210 -11.10 9.07 -2.03
N PRO A 211 -12.29 9.28 -2.61
CA PRO A 211 -13.46 9.76 -1.88
C PRO A 211 -13.86 8.81 -0.74
N ASP A 212 -13.62 7.51 -0.91
CA ASP A 212 -13.87 6.49 0.12
C ASP A 212 -12.96 6.66 1.35
N ALA A 213 -11.73 7.15 1.17
CA ALA A 213 -10.84 7.43 2.29
C ALA A 213 -11.38 8.59 3.14
N ALA A 214 -11.89 9.64 2.51
CA ALA A 214 -12.53 10.77 3.19
C ALA A 214 -13.79 10.32 3.94
N ALA A 215 -14.63 9.46 3.33
CA ALA A 215 -15.83 8.92 3.96
C ALA A 215 -15.52 8.00 5.16
N ARG A 216 -14.41 7.26 5.12
CA ARG A 216 -13.96 6.43 6.25
C ARG A 216 -13.39 7.26 7.39
N GLU A 217 -12.64 8.31 7.07
CA GLU A 217 -12.13 9.25 8.06
C GLU A 217 -13.28 9.94 8.79
N ALA A 218 -14.33 10.33 8.06
CA ALA A 218 -15.54 10.89 8.64
C ALA A 218 -16.33 9.90 9.53
N ARG A 219 -16.18 8.58 9.32
CA ARG A 219 -16.82 7.51 10.11
C ARG A 219 -15.92 6.92 11.19
N ASN A 220 -14.73 7.46 11.40
CA ASN A 220 -13.81 6.90 12.38
C ASN A 220 -14.37 7.11 13.80
N PRO A 221 -14.72 6.04 14.55
CA PRO A 221 -15.32 6.17 15.87
C PRO A 221 -14.39 6.84 16.90
N LEU A 222 -13.07 6.78 16.69
CA LEU A 222 -12.09 7.40 17.58
C LEU A 222 -12.13 8.93 17.46
N ASP A 223 -12.30 9.47 16.27
CA ASP A 223 -12.45 10.91 16.06
C ASP A 223 -13.79 11.41 16.59
N THR A 224 -14.85 10.62 16.41
CA THR A 224 -16.16 10.91 16.97
C THR A 224 -16.13 10.90 18.50
N ALA A 225 -15.42 9.95 19.12
CA ALA A 225 -15.22 9.90 20.56
C ALA A 225 -14.37 11.08 21.07
N ALA A 226 -13.29 11.44 20.37
CA ALA A 226 -12.46 12.60 20.71
C ALA A 226 -13.24 13.91 20.60
N LEU A 227 -14.11 14.06 19.59
CA LEU A 227 -15.01 15.21 19.46
C LEU A 227 -16.06 15.25 20.57
N ALA A 228 -16.60 14.09 20.97
CA ALA A 228 -17.55 13.99 22.08
C ALA A 228 -16.91 14.38 23.41
N VAL A 229 -15.69 13.94 23.69
CA VAL A 229 -14.90 14.33 24.87
C VAL A 229 -14.62 15.84 24.84
N ARG A 230 -14.21 16.40 23.71
CA ARG A 230 -13.96 17.85 23.56
C ARG A 230 -15.20 18.69 23.78
N ARG A 231 -16.38 18.24 23.30
CA ARG A 231 -17.66 18.91 23.55
C ARG A 231 -18.02 18.88 25.04
N LYS A 232 -17.72 17.77 25.73
CA LYS A 232 -18.01 17.65 27.17
C LYS A 232 -17.11 18.54 28.03
N THR A 233 -15.82 18.63 27.68
CA THR A 233 -14.86 19.51 28.43
C THR A 233 -15.01 20.99 28.08
N GLY A 234 -15.46 21.34 26.87
CA GLY A 234 -15.72 22.75 26.49
C GLY A 234 -17.00 23.33 27.07
N ARG A 235 -17.91 22.52 27.60
CA ARG A 235 -19.19 22.93 28.20
C ARG A 235 -19.07 23.19 29.71
N SER A 236 -17.91 22.91 30.33
CA SER A 236 -17.63 23.09 31.74
C SER A 236 -16.83 24.38 32.04
N ARG A 237 -16.74 25.31 31.12
CA ARG A 237 -16.24 26.67 31.26
C ARG A 237 -17.31 27.65 30.85
#